data_1c71c9570bb81bfc5d029588a89e1f2a
#
_entry.id   1c71c9570bb81bfc5d029588a89e1f2a
#
_cell.length_a   1.000
_cell.length_b   1.000
_cell.length_c   1.000
_cell.angle_alpha   90.00
_cell.angle_beta   90.00
_cell.angle_gamma   90.00
#
_symmetry.space_group_name_H-M   'P 1'
#
loop_
_entity.id
_entity.type
_entity.pdbx_description
1 polymer ?
#
loop_
_entity_poly.entity_id
_entity_poly.type
_entity_poly.pdbx_seq_one_letter_code
_entity_poly.pdbx_strand_id
1 'polypeptide(L)'
;MTITARPTWTTSASRPDQPDAVLLLREYMTEMVVRYHCRPALPGEVNEALAEMPSDDLTNASGLLLLAHHGADLAGCAGLRWHSGWAELTRVFVRPTHRGAGGGAALLTAVEQHTRAAGAEAIRLDTRADLVEARALYARHGYVEIPAYSHGPYAEHWFEKRLG
;
A
#
# COMPACT_ATOMS: atom_id res chain seq x y z
N MET A 1 29.37 -1.45 26.10
CA MET A 1 28.92 -1.17 24.72
C MET A 1 27.49 -1.64 24.58
N THR A 2 26.54 -0.73 24.50
CA THR A 2 25.13 -1.08 24.37
C THR A 2 24.86 -1.37 22.91
N ILE A 3 24.60 -2.63 22.55
CA ILE A 3 24.15 -2.99 21.21
C ILE A 3 22.70 -2.54 21.12
N THR A 4 22.46 -1.41 20.49
CA THR A 4 21.09 -0.97 20.18
C THR A 4 20.55 -1.92 19.12
N ALA A 5 19.56 -2.73 19.46
CA ALA A 5 18.89 -3.60 18.50
C ALA A 5 18.33 -2.75 17.35
N ARG A 6 18.47 -3.23 16.11
CA ARG A 6 17.86 -2.55 14.94
C ARG A 6 16.34 -2.51 15.13
N PRO A 7 15.68 -1.38 14.82
CA PRO A 7 14.23 -1.32 14.88
C PRO A 7 13.60 -2.41 14.02
N THR A 8 12.55 -3.04 14.52
CA THR A 8 11.79 -4.05 13.78
C THR A 8 10.53 -3.45 13.17
N TRP A 9 10.09 -4.03 12.07
CA TRP A 9 8.81 -3.70 11.45
C TRP A 9 7.70 -4.54 12.06
N THR A 10 6.62 -3.89 12.45
CA THR A 10 5.40 -4.54 12.92
C THR A 10 4.20 -3.98 12.17
N THR A 11 3.19 -4.80 11.94
CA THR A 11 1.95 -4.38 11.28
C THR A 11 0.74 -4.66 12.17
N SER A 12 -0.26 -3.81 12.05
CA SER A 12 -1.53 -3.99 12.75
C SER A 12 -2.69 -3.50 11.89
N ALA A 13 -3.84 -4.16 12.01
CA ALA A 13 -5.04 -3.73 11.33
C ALA A 13 -5.59 -2.44 11.94
N SER A 14 -6.09 -1.55 11.11
CA SER A 14 -6.73 -0.31 11.54
C SER A 14 -7.94 -0.01 10.67
N ARG A 15 -8.92 0.66 11.25
CA ARG A 15 -10.00 1.24 10.46
C ARG A 15 -9.46 2.47 9.71
N PRO A 16 -9.94 2.71 8.47
CA PRO A 16 -9.48 3.88 7.70
C PRO A 16 -9.82 5.24 8.34
N ASP A 17 -10.77 5.28 9.25
CA ASP A 17 -11.21 6.50 9.95
C ASP A 17 -10.44 6.81 11.24
N GLN A 18 -9.51 5.95 11.64
CA GLN A 18 -8.66 6.21 12.80
C GLN A 18 -7.60 7.28 12.50
N PRO A 19 -7.19 8.10 13.49
CA PRO A 19 -6.29 9.23 13.25
C PRO A 19 -5.00 8.88 12.52
N ASP A 20 -4.32 7.81 12.90
CA ASP A 20 -3.08 7.39 12.26
C ASP A 20 -3.31 6.91 10.82
N ALA A 21 -4.42 6.24 10.56
CA ALA A 21 -4.81 5.81 9.22
C ALA A 21 -5.12 7.02 8.33
N VAL A 22 -5.90 7.95 8.83
CA VAL A 22 -6.23 9.20 8.11
C VAL A 22 -4.97 9.97 7.75
N LEU A 23 -4.03 10.07 8.68
CA LEU A 23 -2.74 10.74 8.48
C LEU A 23 -1.93 10.08 7.36
N LEU A 24 -1.74 8.77 7.42
CA LEU A 24 -0.95 8.03 6.41
C LEU A 24 -1.62 8.03 5.03
N LEU A 25 -2.92 7.87 4.97
CA LEU A 25 -3.66 7.92 3.70
C LEU A 25 -3.56 9.29 3.04
N ARG A 26 -3.57 10.37 3.84
CA ARG A 26 -3.37 11.72 3.34
C ARG A 26 -1.94 11.92 2.83
N GLU A 27 -0.93 11.45 3.55
CA GLU A 27 0.48 11.50 3.12
C GLU A 27 0.69 10.71 1.83
N TYR A 28 0.13 9.51 1.74
CA TYR A 28 0.12 8.71 0.52
C TYR A 28 -0.48 9.49 -0.66
N MET A 29 -1.67 10.03 -0.48
CA MET A 29 -2.37 10.74 -1.55
C MET A 29 -1.63 12.02 -1.95
N THR A 30 -1.04 12.72 -0.99
CA THR A 30 -0.20 13.91 -1.27
C THR A 30 0.97 13.55 -2.18
N GLU A 31 1.67 12.46 -1.88
CA GLU A 31 2.77 11.99 -2.73
C GLU A 31 2.26 11.62 -4.14
N MET A 32 1.12 10.96 -4.24
CA MET A 32 0.53 10.59 -5.54
C MET A 32 0.16 11.82 -6.38
N VAL A 33 -0.43 12.81 -5.77
CA VAL A 33 -0.79 14.09 -6.44
C VAL A 33 0.47 14.82 -6.91
N VAL A 34 1.46 14.95 -6.04
CA VAL A 34 2.74 15.62 -6.35
C VAL A 34 3.45 14.92 -7.51
N ARG A 35 3.55 13.61 -7.48
CA ARG A 35 4.23 12.84 -8.53
C ARG A 35 3.46 12.88 -9.85
N TYR A 36 2.14 12.82 -9.80
CA TYR A 36 1.31 12.89 -11.01
C TYR A 36 1.45 14.23 -11.75
N HIS A 37 1.43 15.33 -11.00
CA HIS A 37 1.54 16.68 -11.57
C HIS A 37 2.97 17.17 -11.74
N CYS A 38 3.97 16.46 -11.21
CA CYS A 38 5.38 16.86 -11.19
C CYS A 38 5.59 18.25 -10.58
N ARG A 39 4.82 18.61 -9.56
CA ARG A 39 4.88 19.89 -8.82
C ARG A 39 4.27 19.73 -7.43
N PRO A 40 4.50 20.66 -6.50
CA PRO A 40 3.80 20.65 -5.21
C PRO A 40 2.27 20.65 -5.39
N ALA A 41 1.56 20.01 -4.47
CA ALA A 41 0.11 20.01 -4.47
C ALA A 41 -0.46 21.41 -4.28
N LEU A 42 -1.49 21.75 -5.05
CA LEU A 42 -2.24 22.99 -4.89
C LEU A 42 -3.27 22.85 -3.77
N PRO A 43 -3.75 23.97 -3.17
CA PRO A 43 -4.80 23.90 -2.18
C PRO A 43 -6.03 23.16 -2.72
N GLY A 44 -6.56 22.20 -1.94
CA GLY A 44 -7.73 21.42 -2.30
C GLY A 44 -7.48 20.18 -3.16
N GLU A 45 -6.34 20.07 -3.87
CA GLU A 45 -6.06 18.90 -4.73
C GLU A 45 -6.04 17.57 -3.98
N VAL A 46 -5.42 17.53 -2.80
CA VAL A 46 -5.36 16.31 -1.99
C VAL A 46 -6.75 15.93 -1.48
N ASN A 47 -7.54 16.91 -1.04
CA ASN A 47 -8.92 16.66 -0.61
C ASN A 47 -9.78 16.13 -1.75
N GLU A 48 -9.65 16.67 -2.95
CA GLU A 48 -10.35 16.19 -4.14
C GLU A 48 -9.93 14.75 -4.47
N ALA A 49 -8.66 14.45 -4.46
CA ALA A 49 -8.14 13.12 -4.73
C ALA A 49 -8.61 12.09 -3.68
N LEU A 50 -8.65 12.47 -2.41
CA LEU A 50 -9.18 11.62 -1.34
C LEU A 50 -10.67 11.36 -1.52
N ALA A 51 -11.43 12.34 -2.00
CA ALA A 51 -12.86 12.18 -2.27
C ALA A 51 -13.13 11.31 -3.51
N GLU A 52 -12.32 11.44 -4.55
CA GLU A 52 -12.44 10.63 -5.77
C GLU A 52 -12.03 9.17 -5.56
N MET A 53 -11.06 8.93 -4.68
CA MET A 53 -10.51 7.61 -4.41
C MET A 53 -10.60 7.30 -2.91
N PRO A 54 -11.83 7.07 -2.39
CA PRO A 54 -12.03 6.82 -0.97
C PRO A 54 -11.42 5.49 -0.53
N SER A 55 -11.02 5.41 0.72
CA SER A 55 -10.47 4.21 1.35
C SER A 55 -11.42 3.58 2.37
N ASP A 56 -12.69 4.00 2.39
CA ASP A 56 -13.68 3.58 3.38
C ASP A 56 -13.97 2.08 3.33
N ASP A 57 -13.75 1.46 2.18
CA ASP A 57 -13.96 0.03 1.96
C ASP A 57 -12.79 -0.85 2.45
N LEU A 58 -11.71 -0.26 2.94
CA LEU A 58 -10.56 -1.00 3.48
C LEU A 58 -10.80 -1.44 4.93
N THR A 59 -11.96 -2.02 5.18
CA THR A 59 -12.38 -2.50 6.50
C THR A 59 -13.56 -3.46 6.37
N ASN A 60 -13.89 -4.13 7.47
CA ASN A 60 -15.01 -5.06 7.59
C ASN A 60 -14.94 -6.21 6.57
N ALA A 61 -16.05 -6.51 5.90
CA ALA A 61 -16.12 -7.61 4.92
C ALA A 61 -15.52 -7.26 3.56
N SER A 62 -15.30 -5.98 3.27
CA SER A 62 -14.83 -5.51 1.95
C SER A 62 -13.33 -5.38 1.82
N GLY A 63 -12.59 -5.25 2.91
CA GLY A 63 -11.17 -5.04 2.84
C GLY A 63 -10.44 -5.01 4.17
N LEU A 64 -9.19 -4.60 4.10
CA LEU A 64 -8.30 -4.50 5.25
C LEU A 64 -7.33 -3.33 5.03
N LEU A 65 -7.08 -2.56 6.08
CA LEU A 65 -5.99 -1.60 6.11
C LEU A 65 -5.00 -2.01 7.19
N LEU A 66 -3.74 -2.13 6.81
CA LEU A 66 -2.62 -2.37 7.73
C LEU A 66 -1.82 -1.09 7.92
N LEU A 67 -1.51 -0.78 9.17
CA LEU A 67 -0.51 0.24 9.52
C LEU A 67 0.79 -0.47 9.88
N ALA A 68 1.90 0.10 9.45
CA ALA A 68 3.24 -0.41 9.77
C ALA A 68 3.95 0.55 10.71
N HIS A 69 4.59 -0.01 11.72
CA HIS A 69 5.48 0.70 12.64
C HIS A 69 6.91 0.19 12.45
N HIS A 70 7.85 1.11 12.48
CA HIS A 70 9.28 0.81 12.50
C HIS A 70 9.82 1.19 13.87
N GLY A 71 10.04 0.18 14.74
CA GLY A 71 10.19 0.44 16.15
C GLY A 71 8.92 1.06 16.74
N ALA A 72 9.05 2.21 17.39
CA ALA A 72 7.90 2.96 17.94
C ALA A 72 7.25 3.92 16.94
N ASP A 73 7.85 4.13 15.76
CA ASP A 73 7.41 5.14 14.81
C ASP A 73 6.37 4.60 13.85
N LEU A 74 5.27 5.33 13.68
CA LEU A 74 4.33 5.10 12.59
C LEU A 74 5.06 5.35 11.26
N ALA A 75 5.11 4.37 10.37
CA ALA A 75 6.04 4.42 9.23
C ALA A 75 5.41 4.10 7.87
N GLY A 76 4.25 3.48 7.81
CA GLY A 76 3.66 3.15 6.53
C GLY A 76 2.32 2.45 6.62
N CYS A 77 1.77 2.10 5.47
CA CYS A 77 0.50 1.37 5.37
C CYS A 77 0.42 0.54 4.10
N ALA A 78 -0.55 -0.36 4.07
CA ALA A 78 -0.97 -1.09 2.87
C ALA A 78 -2.44 -1.49 3.02
N GLY A 79 -3.19 -1.47 1.93
CA GLY A 79 -4.58 -1.85 1.90
C GLY A 79 -4.84 -3.06 1.03
N LEU A 80 -5.87 -3.82 1.38
CA LEU A 80 -6.38 -4.94 0.59
C LEU A 80 -7.88 -4.79 0.38
N ARG A 81 -8.34 -5.02 -0.85
CA ARG A 81 -9.76 -5.20 -1.16
C ARG A 81 -10.00 -6.66 -1.49
N TRP A 82 -11.03 -7.24 -0.89
CA TRP A 82 -11.36 -8.64 -1.11
C TRP A 82 -12.20 -8.83 -2.38
N HIS A 83 -11.76 -9.73 -3.23
CA HIS A 83 -12.50 -10.20 -4.40
C HIS A 83 -12.69 -11.73 -4.31
N SER A 84 -13.44 -12.29 -5.24
CA SER A 84 -13.64 -13.75 -5.27
C SER A 84 -12.36 -14.46 -5.70
N GLY A 85 -11.69 -15.11 -4.74
CA GLY A 85 -10.48 -15.89 -4.96
C GLY A 85 -9.17 -15.08 -5.02
N TRP A 86 -9.23 -13.76 -4.94
CA TRP A 86 -8.03 -12.92 -4.95
C TRP A 86 -8.22 -11.63 -4.14
N ALA A 87 -7.13 -11.01 -3.78
CA ALA A 87 -7.12 -9.74 -3.08
C ALA A 87 -6.44 -8.66 -3.95
N GLU A 88 -6.96 -7.44 -3.91
CA GLU A 88 -6.36 -6.29 -4.57
C GLU A 88 -5.53 -5.50 -3.57
N LEU A 89 -4.23 -5.39 -3.85
CA LEU A 89 -3.31 -4.59 -3.05
C LEU A 89 -3.38 -3.13 -3.52
N THR A 90 -3.51 -2.22 -2.56
CA THR A 90 -3.62 -0.79 -2.80
C THR A 90 -3.02 -0.01 -1.64
N ARG A 91 -2.78 1.28 -1.80
CA ARG A 91 -2.32 2.20 -0.73
C ARG A 91 -1.02 1.74 -0.06
N VAL A 92 -0.09 1.16 -0.83
CA VAL A 92 1.23 0.79 -0.31
C VAL A 92 2.08 2.04 -0.17
N PHE A 93 2.47 2.33 1.06
CA PHE A 93 3.19 3.56 1.36
C PHE A 93 4.15 3.34 2.53
N VAL A 94 5.38 3.80 2.38
CA VAL A 94 6.37 3.91 3.46
C VAL A 94 6.78 5.37 3.53
N ARG A 95 6.73 5.96 4.72
CA ARG A 95 7.16 7.34 4.94
C ARG A 95 8.60 7.54 4.48
N PRO A 96 8.93 8.66 3.81
CA PRO A 96 10.28 8.88 3.26
C PRO A 96 11.41 8.68 4.26
N THR A 97 11.21 9.06 5.52
CA THR A 97 12.21 8.93 6.60
C THR A 97 12.50 7.49 6.99
N HIS A 98 11.65 6.54 6.61
CA HIS A 98 11.78 5.11 6.93
C HIS A 98 12.05 4.23 5.70
N ARG A 99 12.27 4.83 4.53
CA ARG A 99 12.58 4.09 3.30
C ARG A 99 14.00 3.53 3.32
N GLY A 100 14.22 2.46 2.56
CA GLY A 100 15.52 1.78 2.52
C GLY A 100 15.81 0.91 3.73
N ALA A 101 14.83 0.62 4.58
CA ALA A 101 14.97 -0.17 5.80
C ALA A 101 14.10 -1.44 5.82
N GLY A 102 13.59 -1.87 4.65
CA GLY A 102 12.82 -3.11 4.52
C GLY A 102 11.32 -2.99 4.76
N GLY A 103 10.77 -1.77 4.83
CA GLY A 103 9.35 -1.54 5.12
C GLY A 103 8.42 -2.07 4.04
N GLY A 104 8.77 -1.87 2.78
CA GLY A 104 7.99 -2.40 1.66
C GLY A 104 7.91 -3.93 1.70
N ALA A 105 9.03 -4.61 1.94
CA ALA A 105 9.09 -6.06 2.10
C ALA A 105 8.23 -6.53 3.29
N ALA A 106 8.30 -5.83 4.42
CA ALA A 106 7.50 -6.15 5.60
C ALA A 106 5.99 -6.01 5.32
N LEU A 107 5.58 -4.97 4.63
CA LEU A 107 4.19 -4.77 4.21
C LEU A 107 3.72 -5.87 3.25
N LEU A 108 4.53 -6.22 2.25
CA LEU A 108 4.18 -7.31 1.31
C LEU A 108 4.04 -8.65 2.04
N THR A 109 4.95 -8.97 2.95
CA THR A 109 4.85 -10.18 3.78
C THR A 109 3.53 -10.21 4.56
N ALA A 110 3.17 -9.09 5.19
CA ALA A 110 1.95 -8.99 5.98
C ALA A 110 0.69 -9.13 5.13
N VAL A 111 0.60 -8.44 3.98
CA VAL A 111 -0.57 -8.54 3.10
C VAL A 111 -0.72 -9.95 2.52
N GLU A 112 0.37 -10.64 2.23
CA GLU A 112 0.34 -12.03 1.77
C GLU A 112 -0.19 -12.98 2.84
N GLN A 113 0.25 -12.81 4.10
CA GLN A 113 -0.26 -13.59 5.23
C GLN A 113 -1.77 -13.39 5.43
N HIS A 114 -2.24 -12.15 5.42
CA HIS A 114 -3.66 -11.84 5.56
C HIS A 114 -4.48 -12.37 4.38
N THR A 115 -3.94 -12.30 3.17
CA THR A 115 -4.62 -12.82 1.96
C THR A 115 -4.78 -14.34 2.05
N ARG A 116 -3.74 -15.07 2.46
CA ARG A 116 -3.83 -16.53 2.68
C ARG A 116 -4.84 -16.86 3.77
N ALA A 117 -4.80 -16.14 4.89
CA ALA A 117 -5.74 -16.36 6.00
C ALA A 117 -7.19 -16.11 5.59
N ALA A 118 -7.43 -15.22 4.64
CA ALA A 118 -8.76 -14.97 4.08
C ALA A 118 -9.20 -16.00 3.04
N GLY A 119 -8.34 -16.95 2.69
CA GLY A 119 -8.63 -18.00 1.73
C GLY A 119 -8.48 -17.60 0.26
N ALA A 120 -7.89 -16.45 -0.02
CA ALA A 120 -7.61 -16.02 -1.39
C ALA A 120 -6.30 -16.62 -1.89
N GLU A 121 -6.25 -16.88 -3.19
CA GLU A 121 -5.14 -17.62 -3.84
C GLU A 121 -4.16 -16.72 -4.56
N ALA A 122 -4.47 -15.44 -4.71
CA ALA A 122 -3.63 -14.50 -5.43
C ALA A 122 -3.79 -13.08 -4.91
N ILE A 123 -2.76 -12.28 -5.10
CA ILE A 123 -2.80 -10.81 -4.95
C ILE A 123 -2.59 -10.20 -6.31
N ARG A 124 -3.42 -9.21 -6.65
CA ARG A 124 -3.27 -8.38 -7.84
C ARG A 124 -3.15 -6.92 -7.44
N LEU A 125 -2.51 -6.15 -8.28
CA LEU A 125 -2.39 -4.71 -8.11
C LEU A 125 -2.27 -4.02 -9.46
N ASP A 126 -2.64 -2.75 -9.49
CA ASP A 126 -2.25 -1.86 -10.57
C ASP A 126 -1.38 -0.71 -10.02
N THR A 127 -0.57 -0.14 -10.89
CA THR A 127 0.33 0.95 -10.53
C THR A 127 0.62 1.83 -11.74
N ARG A 128 1.21 3.00 -11.48
CA ARG A 128 1.60 3.92 -12.55
C ARG A 128 3.03 3.64 -13.01
N ALA A 129 3.33 4.00 -14.25
CA ALA A 129 4.64 3.82 -14.84
C ALA A 129 5.75 4.60 -14.12
N ASP A 130 5.43 5.77 -13.58
CA ASP A 130 6.39 6.62 -12.86
C ASP A 130 6.78 6.10 -11.47
N LEU A 131 6.02 5.15 -10.92
CA LEU A 131 6.31 4.54 -9.62
C LEU A 131 7.35 3.40 -9.77
N VAL A 132 8.53 3.75 -10.22
CA VAL A 132 9.60 2.80 -10.57
C VAL A 132 10.04 1.98 -9.36
N GLU A 133 10.13 2.60 -8.19
CA GLU A 133 10.56 1.93 -6.94
C GLU A 133 9.55 0.87 -6.50
N ALA A 134 8.25 1.18 -6.62
CA ALA A 134 7.18 0.24 -6.30
C ALA A 134 7.18 -0.95 -7.26
N ARG A 135 7.33 -0.70 -8.56
CA ARG A 135 7.41 -1.74 -9.59
C ARG A 135 8.59 -2.68 -9.34
N ALA A 136 9.75 -2.13 -9.00
CA ALA A 136 10.94 -2.91 -8.65
C ALA A 136 10.73 -3.75 -7.38
N LEU A 137 10.06 -3.21 -6.37
CA LEU A 137 9.72 -3.92 -5.14
C LEU A 137 8.82 -5.13 -5.46
N TYR A 138 7.77 -4.94 -6.24
CA TYR A 138 6.86 -6.03 -6.61
C TYR A 138 7.58 -7.13 -7.39
N ALA A 139 8.39 -6.76 -8.38
CA ALA A 139 9.17 -7.73 -9.16
C ALA A 139 10.12 -8.57 -8.28
N ARG A 140 10.80 -7.93 -7.32
CA ARG A 140 11.70 -8.63 -6.39
C ARG A 140 10.96 -9.60 -5.47
N HIS A 141 9.67 -9.37 -5.21
CA HIS A 141 8.86 -10.20 -4.31
C HIS A 141 7.97 -11.20 -5.05
N GLY A 142 8.25 -11.47 -6.32
CA GLY A 142 7.60 -12.54 -7.07
C GLY A 142 6.31 -12.14 -7.76
N TYR A 143 6.00 -10.85 -7.82
CA TYR A 143 4.88 -10.34 -8.62
C TYR A 143 5.28 -10.30 -10.08
N VAL A 144 4.42 -10.81 -10.96
CA VAL A 144 4.64 -10.83 -12.40
C VAL A 144 3.64 -9.93 -13.09
N GLU A 145 4.07 -9.26 -14.15
CA GLU A 145 3.18 -8.39 -14.92
C GLU A 145 2.15 -9.22 -15.68
N ILE A 146 0.90 -8.77 -15.64
CA ILE A 146 -0.25 -9.42 -16.26
C ILE A 146 -1.01 -8.43 -17.16
N PRO A 147 -1.89 -8.92 -18.05
CA PRO A 147 -2.78 -8.02 -18.79
C PRO A 147 -3.71 -7.23 -17.87
N ALA A 148 -4.15 -6.07 -18.33
CA ALA A 148 -5.05 -5.19 -17.60
C ALA A 148 -6.34 -5.93 -17.16
N TYR A 149 -6.67 -5.84 -15.88
CA TYR A 149 -7.94 -6.30 -15.32
C TYR A 149 -8.84 -5.13 -14.89
N SER A 150 -8.32 -3.92 -14.96
CA SER A 150 -9.01 -2.69 -14.59
C SER A 150 -8.73 -1.60 -15.61
N HIS A 151 -9.57 -0.57 -15.63
CA HIS A 151 -9.49 0.52 -16.61
C HIS A 151 -9.50 1.89 -15.95
N GLY A 152 -9.01 1.99 -14.71
CA GLY A 152 -8.88 3.26 -14.01
C GLY A 152 -7.91 4.20 -14.70
N PRO A 153 -8.09 5.54 -14.55
CA PRO A 153 -7.28 6.52 -15.26
C PRO A 153 -5.81 6.57 -14.86
N TYR A 154 -5.47 5.96 -13.72
CA TYR A 154 -4.11 5.96 -13.17
C TYR A 154 -3.44 4.59 -13.24
N ALA A 155 -4.12 3.56 -13.76
CA ALA A 155 -3.56 2.22 -13.90
C ALA A 155 -2.85 2.10 -15.25
N GLU A 156 -1.54 1.80 -15.21
CA GLU A 156 -0.69 1.68 -16.39
C GLU A 156 0.05 0.36 -16.45
N HIS A 157 0.25 -0.30 -15.30
CA HIS A 157 0.85 -1.62 -15.17
C HIS A 157 0.05 -2.45 -14.18
N TRP A 158 -0.10 -3.75 -14.44
CA TRP A 158 -0.83 -4.71 -13.60
C TRP A 158 0.07 -5.87 -13.24
N PHE A 159 -0.01 -6.30 -11.99
CA PHE A 159 0.81 -7.38 -11.46
C PHE A 159 -0.03 -8.39 -10.69
N GLU A 160 0.43 -9.63 -10.67
CA GLU A 160 -0.17 -10.70 -9.88
C GLU A 160 0.93 -11.52 -9.20
N LYS A 161 0.63 -11.94 -7.97
CA LYS A 161 1.40 -13.00 -7.30
C LYS A 161 0.45 -14.10 -6.86
N ARG A 162 0.72 -15.32 -7.30
CA ARG A 162 0.03 -16.52 -6.83
C ARG A 162 0.59 -16.91 -5.47
N LEU A 163 -0.32 -17.21 -4.52
CA LEU A 163 0.01 -17.64 -3.18
C LEU A 163 -0.25 -19.15 -3.09
N GLY A 164 0.78 -19.90 -3.30
CA GLY A 164 0.71 -21.35 -3.26
C GLY A 164 0.60 -21.93 -1.86
#